data_de22e7dae8478806e61ce95c51dd3cfc
#
_entry.id   de22e7dae8478806e61ce95c51dd3cfc
#
_cell.length_a   1.000
_cell.length_b   1.000
_cell.length_c   1.000
_cell.angle_alpha   90.00
_cell.angle_beta   90.00
_cell.angle_gamma   90.00
#
_symmetry.space_group_name_H-M   'P 1'
#
loop_
_entity.id
_entity.type
_entity.pdbx_description
1 polymer ?
#
loop_
_entity_poly.entity_id
_entity_poly.type
_entity_poly.pdbx_seq_one_letter_code
_entity_poly.pdbx_strand_id
1 'polypeptide(L)'
;MLNPPEYLSPSSIATFQQCPLKYKLSRIDGIKEPPTEHTLLGNYVHSILEEFYRLEASERTLLGARTLFRAIWDQYADAVADVYFGNKNRISEFRLRARYCIENLLTMEPSQEIEFDGIETELNHPILGVKIKGFIDRWDAKGGKVNIGDYKTGKVPQLRFRDDKFDQLLIYAIILSELEEKEIGTLELLYIKDGIKLTKDPTQEDVNKIKAMLVETRSAIDERCQTGVFETKVGVLCGWCHFKPICPAWSKNK
;
A
#
# COMPACT_ATOMS: atom_id res chain seq x y z
N MET A 1 23.33 7.80 -19.01
CA MET A 1 22.24 6.80 -19.07
C MET A 1 21.99 6.33 -17.64
N LEU A 2 20.75 6.38 -17.13
CA LEU A 2 20.40 5.92 -15.80
C LEU A 2 19.96 4.44 -15.87
N ASN A 3 20.17 3.68 -14.80
CA ASN A 3 19.69 2.30 -14.72
C ASN A 3 18.24 2.29 -14.21
N PRO A 4 17.28 1.79 -15.00
CA PRO A 4 15.92 1.63 -14.48
C PRO A 4 15.90 0.56 -13.39
N PRO A 5 15.02 0.69 -12.36
CA PRO A 5 14.83 -0.37 -11.38
C PRO A 5 14.42 -1.69 -12.04
N GLU A 6 14.95 -2.80 -11.56
CA GLU A 6 14.65 -4.13 -12.09
C GLU A 6 13.17 -4.50 -11.92
N TYR A 7 12.60 -4.14 -10.76
CA TYR A 7 11.22 -4.43 -10.41
C TYR A 7 10.42 -3.14 -10.26
N LEU A 8 9.14 -3.22 -10.57
CA LEU A 8 8.16 -2.21 -10.21
C LEU A 8 7.28 -2.73 -9.06
N SER A 9 6.88 -1.84 -8.15
CA SER A 9 5.84 -2.12 -7.17
C SER A 9 4.62 -1.25 -7.45
N PRO A 10 3.42 -1.62 -7.04
CA PRO A 10 2.25 -0.77 -7.19
C PRO A 10 2.47 0.65 -6.65
N SER A 11 3.15 0.78 -5.50
CA SER A 11 3.48 2.09 -4.93
C SER A 11 4.47 2.88 -5.79
N SER A 12 5.44 2.22 -6.44
CA SER A 12 6.40 2.88 -7.33
C SER A 12 5.73 3.32 -8.63
N ILE A 13 4.82 2.51 -9.18
CA ILE A 13 3.99 2.84 -10.33
C ILE A 13 3.14 4.09 -10.03
N ALA A 14 2.42 4.09 -8.91
CA ALA A 14 1.63 5.24 -8.47
C ALA A 14 2.49 6.51 -8.30
N THR A 15 3.72 6.38 -7.77
CA THR A 15 4.66 7.50 -7.65
C THR A 15 5.05 8.06 -9.01
N PHE A 16 5.34 7.19 -9.99
CA PHE A 16 5.68 7.60 -11.35
C PHE A 16 4.53 8.31 -12.04
N GLN A 17 3.32 7.76 -11.95
CA GLN A 17 2.10 8.35 -12.50
C GLN A 17 1.78 9.70 -11.85
N GLN A 18 2.04 9.83 -10.55
CA GLN A 18 1.89 11.09 -9.83
C GLN A 18 2.87 12.14 -10.33
N CYS A 19 4.16 11.82 -10.42
CA CYS A 19 5.21 12.73 -10.86
C CYS A 19 6.49 11.96 -11.25
N PRO A 20 6.89 11.93 -12.55
CA PRO A 20 8.10 11.27 -12.98
C PRO A 20 9.36 11.74 -12.23
N LEU A 21 9.51 13.05 -11.97
CA LEU A 21 10.63 13.56 -11.19
C LEU A 21 10.64 13.03 -9.74
N LYS A 22 9.48 12.95 -9.07
CA LYS A 22 9.39 12.35 -7.73
C LYS A 22 9.86 10.90 -7.76
N TYR A 23 9.44 10.15 -8.77
CA TYR A 23 9.89 8.77 -8.96
C TYR A 23 11.42 8.70 -9.12
N LYS A 24 12.02 9.53 -9.98
CA LYS A 24 13.46 9.58 -10.15
C LYS A 24 14.18 9.83 -8.82
N LEU A 25 13.81 10.89 -8.12
CA LEU A 25 14.46 11.26 -6.86
C LEU A 25 14.36 10.16 -5.80
N SER A 26 13.20 9.52 -5.67
CA SER A 26 12.97 8.52 -4.64
C SER A 26 13.43 7.10 -5.01
N ARG A 27 13.30 6.69 -6.29
CA ARG A 27 13.54 5.29 -6.72
C ARG A 27 14.83 5.08 -7.47
N ILE A 28 15.30 6.06 -8.23
CA ILE A 28 16.53 5.98 -9.00
C ILE A 28 17.69 6.61 -8.23
N ASP A 29 17.51 7.83 -7.74
CA ASP A 29 18.52 8.55 -6.96
C ASP A 29 18.58 8.09 -5.50
N GLY A 30 17.59 7.33 -5.03
CA GLY A 30 17.57 6.70 -3.70
C GLY A 30 17.38 7.68 -2.52
N ILE A 31 16.89 8.89 -2.79
CA ILE A 31 16.64 9.88 -1.73
C ILE A 31 15.43 9.45 -0.90
N LYS A 32 15.67 9.13 0.37
CA LYS A 32 14.62 8.67 1.28
C LYS A 32 13.72 9.82 1.73
N GLU A 33 12.42 9.62 1.63
CA GLU A 33 11.45 10.49 2.29
C GLU A 33 11.41 10.13 3.78
N PRO A 34 11.39 11.11 4.70
CA PRO A 34 11.27 10.82 6.13
C PRO A 34 9.90 10.19 6.42
N PRO A 35 9.80 9.35 7.46
CA PRO A 35 8.53 8.80 7.85
C PRO A 35 7.56 9.90 8.26
N THR A 36 6.28 9.71 7.93
CA THR A 36 5.20 10.59 8.36
C THR A 36 4.32 9.90 9.40
N GLU A 37 3.51 10.66 10.13
CA GLU A 37 2.55 10.05 11.06
C GLU A 37 1.61 9.06 10.36
N HIS A 38 1.26 9.31 9.09
CA HIS A 38 0.38 8.44 8.32
C HIS A 38 1.07 7.12 7.92
N THR A 39 2.31 7.20 7.46
CA THR A 39 3.08 5.99 7.10
C THR A 39 3.39 5.15 8.34
N LEU A 40 3.75 5.77 9.47
CA LEU A 40 3.99 5.06 10.72
C LEU A 40 2.72 4.42 11.27
N LEU A 41 1.58 5.11 11.19
CA LEU A 41 0.29 4.54 11.62
C LEU A 41 -0.09 3.32 10.78
N GLY A 42 0.05 3.43 9.45
CA GLY A 42 -0.18 2.32 8.54
C GLY A 42 0.70 1.12 8.90
N ASN A 43 2.02 1.31 8.91
CA ASN A 43 2.97 0.25 9.19
C ASN A 43 2.73 -0.41 10.55
N TYR A 44 2.48 0.37 11.60
CA TYR A 44 2.22 -0.16 12.94
C TYR A 44 0.96 -1.02 12.99
N VAL A 45 -0.13 -0.55 12.35
CA VAL A 45 -1.38 -1.31 12.29
C VAL A 45 -1.23 -2.57 11.47
N HIS A 46 -0.57 -2.50 10.28
CA HIS A 46 -0.33 -3.69 9.44
C HIS A 46 0.52 -4.73 10.17
N SER A 47 1.60 -4.34 10.86
CA SER A 47 2.41 -5.29 11.66
C SER A 47 1.59 -5.97 12.76
N ILE A 48 0.63 -5.28 13.38
CA ILE A 48 -0.26 -5.90 14.37
C ILE A 48 -1.22 -6.88 13.71
N LEU A 49 -1.81 -6.51 12.56
CA LEU A 49 -2.78 -7.36 11.86
C LEU A 49 -2.13 -8.59 11.25
N GLU A 50 -0.91 -8.46 10.74
CA GLU A 50 -0.08 -9.57 10.30
C GLU A 50 0.07 -10.64 11.40
N GLU A 51 0.57 -10.23 12.56
CA GLU A 51 0.74 -11.15 13.69
C GLU A 51 -0.60 -11.63 14.27
N PHE A 52 -1.64 -10.80 14.22
CA PHE A 52 -2.97 -11.16 14.69
C PHE A 52 -3.59 -12.31 13.89
N TYR A 53 -3.50 -12.25 12.56
CA TYR A 53 -4.04 -13.33 11.73
C TYR A 53 -3.15 -14.57 11.65
N ARG A 54 -1.89 -14.50 12.16
CA ARG A 54 -1.05 -15.68 12.39
C ARG A 54 -1.37 -16.42 13.68
N LEU A 55 -2.12 -15.79 14.60
CA LEU A 55 -2.61 -16.48 15.80
C LEU A 55 -3.59 -17.60 15.43
N GLU A 56 -3.70 -18.58 16.32
CA GLU A 56 -4.77 -19.57 16.26
C GLU A 56 -6.14 -18.86 16.30
N ALA A 57 -7.13 -19.38 15.58
CA ALA A 57 -8.45 -18.75 15.45
C ALA A 57 -9.08 -18.37 16.80
N SER A 58 -8.96 -19.26 17.82
CA SER A 58 -9.46 -19.01 19.18
C SER A 58 -8.80 -17.83 19.90
N GLU A 59 -7.58 -17.46 19.50
CA GLU A 59 -6.80 -16.35 20.06
C GLU A 59 -7.03 -15.03 19.34
N ARG A 60 -7.68 -15.03 18.17
CA ARG A 60 -8.03 -13.83 17.39
C ARG A 60 -9.16 -13.04 18.05
N THR A 61 -8.91 -12.62 19.26
CA THR A 61 -9.81 -11.89 20.12
C THR A 61 -9.33 -10.45 20.36
N LEU A 62 -10.19 -9.63 20.95
CA LEU A 62 -9.81 -8.28 21.40
C LEU A 62 -8.61 -8.33 22.39
N LEU A 63 -8.55 -9.35 23.24
CA LEU A 63 -7.43 -9.53 24.16
C LEU A 63 -6.13 -9.87 23.41
N GLY A 64 -6.17 -10.79 22.46
CA GLY A 64 -5.05 -11.13 21.58
C GLY A 64 -4.53 -9.90 20.85
N ALA A 65 -5.43 -9.15 20.21
CA ALA A 65 -5.09 -7.90 19.52
C ALA A 65 -4.41 -6.87 20.44
N ARG A 66 -4.92 -6.69 21.67
CA ARG A 66 -4.33 -5.79 22.67
C ARG A 66 -2.96 -6.24 23.18
N THR A 67 -2.71 -7.52 23.22
CA THR A 67 -1.40 -8.09 23.57
C THR A 67 -0.38 -7.76 22.49
N LEU A 68 -0.71 -8.02 21.22
CA LEU A 68 0.13 -7.67 20.07
C LEU A 68 0.38 -6.17 19.95
N PHE A 69 -0.65 -5.35 20.17
CA PHE A 69 -0.55 -3.89 20.18
C PHE A 69 0.54 -3.38 21.17
N ARG A 70 0.71 -4.05 22.30
CA ARG A 70 1.76 -3.70 23.27
C ARG A 70 3.11 -4.27 22.86
N ALA A 71 3.15 -5.52 22.43
CA ALA A 71 4.38 -6.22 22.09
C ALA A 71 5.12 -5.59 20.89
N ILE A 72 4.37 -5.12 19.89
CA ILE A 72 4.93 -4.53 18.67
C ILE A 72 5.31 -3.04 18.86
N TRP A 73 4.77 -2.38 19.90
CA TRP A 73 4.96 -0.94 20.12
C TRP A 73 6.44 -0.50 20.14
N ASP A 74 7.31 -1.27 20.79
CA ASP A 74 8.72 -0.89 20.98
C ASP A 74 9.47 -0.74 19.63
N GLN A 75 9.01 -1.41 18.58
CA GLN A 75 9.58 -1.28 17.24
C GLN A 75 9.26 0.09 16.58
N TYR A 76 8.24 0.77 17.06
CA TYR A 76 7.74 2.03 16.49
C TYR A 76 7.92 3.24 17.40
N ALA A 77 8.16 3.01 18.69
CA ALA A 77 8.14 4.04 19.72
C ALA A 77 9.07 5.23 19.42
N ASP A 78 10.32 4.94 19.04
CA ASP A 78 11.32 5.97 18.74
C ASP A 78 10.96 6.78 17.49
N ALA A 79 10.59 6.10 16.39
CA ALA A 79 10.21 6.76 15.16
C ALA A 79 8.95 7.64 15.33
N VAL A 80 8.00 7.19 16.16
CA VAL A 80 6.80 7.98 16.49
C VAL A 80 7.17 9.16 17.39
N ALA A 81 8.07 8.95 18.35
CA ALA A 81 8.56 10.04 19.20
C ALA A 81 9.28 11.12 18.37
N ASP A 82 10.09 10.74 17.40
CA ASP A 82 10.78 11.66 16.49
C ASP A 82 9.80 12.50 15.68
N VAL A 83 8.79 11.87 15.07
CA VAL A 83 7.76 12.57 14.26
C VAL A 83 6.97 13.59 15.11
N TYR A 84 6.78 13.30 16.39
CA TYR A 84 6.04 14.18 17.30
C TYR A 84 6.92 15.02 18.24
N PHE A 85 8.24 15.02 18.04
CA PHE A 85 9.20 15.76 18.87
C PHE A 85 9.04 15.46 20.37
N GLY A 86 8.78 14.20 20.71
CA GLY A 86 8.58 13.74 22.08
C GLY A 86 7.27 14.18 22.74
N ASN A 87 6.33 14.78 22.01
CA ASN A 87 5.06 15.24 22.57
C ASN A 87 4.18 14.05 23.01
N LYS A 88 4.12 13.81 24.32
CA LYS A 88 3.42 12.66 24.91
C LYS A 88 1.92 12.60 24.59
N ASN A 89 1.24 13.73 24.47
CA ASN A 89 -0.19 13.77 24.13
C ASN A 89 -0.40 13.28 22.70
N ARG A 90 0.39 13.78 21.75
CA ARG A 90 0.31 13.35 20.34
C ARG A 90 0.68 11.87 20.15
N ILE A 91 1.67 11.38 20.90
CA ILE A 91 2.03 9.96 20.91
C ILE A 91 0.85 9.12 21.45
N SER A 92 0.18 9.58 22.50
CA SER A 92 -1.01 8.91 23.04
C SER A 92 -2.17 8.91 22.04
N GLU A 93 -2.41 10.03 21.33
CA GLU A 93 -3.41 10.12 20.26
C GLU A 93 -3.10 9.19 19.08
N PHE A 94 -1.83 9.07 18.68
CA PHE A 94 -1.39 8.13 17.66
C PHE A 94 -1.74 6.69 18.05
N ARG A 95 -1.38 6.29 19.28
CA ARG A 95 -1.69 4.95 19.81
C ARG A 95 -3.20 4.70 19.89
N LEU A 96 -3.97 5.70 20.28
CA LEU A 96 -5.43 5.60 20.33
C LEU A 96 -6.02 5.39 18.93
N ARG A 97 -5.54 6.12 17.91
CA ARG A 97 -5.96 5.93 16.51
C ARG A 97 -5.64 4.53 16.00
N ALA A 98 -4.43 4.02 16.28
CA ALA A 98 -4.05 2.66 15.91
C ALA A 98 -4.98 1.62 16.57
N ARG A 99 -5.26 1.80 17.87
CA ARG A 99 -6.19 0.92 18.60
C ARG A 99 -7.58 0.93 17.99
N TYR A 100 -8.12 2.10 17.63
CA TYR A 100 -9.43 2.19 16.98
C TYR A 100 -9.47 1.48 15.63
N CYS A 101 -8.42 1.55 14.83
CA CYS A 101 -8.34 0.79 13.58
C CYS A 101 -8.48 -0.72 13.83
N ILE A 102 -7.80 -1.25 14.84
CA ILE A 102 -7.84 -2.68 15.18
C ILE A 102 -9.22 -3.08 15.74
N GLU A 103 -9.77 -2.30 16.69
CA GLU A 103 -11.07 -2.56 17.29
C GLU A 103 -12.19 -2.48 16.23
N ASN A 104 -12.11 -1.55 15.28
CA ASN A 104 -13.06 -1.46 14.17
C ASN A 104 -12.99 -2.71 13.28
N LEU A 105 -11.78 -3.19 12.93
CA LEU A 105 -11.65 -4.39 12.11
C LEU A 105 -12.35 -5.59 12.76
N LEU A 106 -12.16 -5.80 14.09
CA LEU A 106 -12.82 -6.87 14.83
C LEU A 106 -14.36 -6.75 14.83
N THR A 107 -14.87 -5.55 14.58
CA THR A 107 -16.32 -5.30 14.43
C THR A 107 -16.79 -5.53 12.99
N MET A 108 -15.90 -5.28 12.01
CA MET A 108 -16.23 -5.40 10.58
C MET A 108 -16.30 -6.85 10.12
N GLU A 109 -15.53 -7.75 10.75
CA GLU A 109 -15.43 -9.14 10.30
C GLU A 109 -15.26 -10.13 11.46
N PRO A 110 -15.78 -11.37 11.33
CA PRO A 110 -15.65 -12.41 12.34
C PRO A 110 -14.25 -13.05 12.29
N SER A 111 -13.24 -12.36 12.84
CA SER A 111 -11.82 -12.71 12.72
C SER A 111 -11.47 -14.16 13.11
N GLN A 112 -12.29 -14.77 13.99
CA GLN A 112 -12.12 -16.18 14.40
C GLN A 112 -12.62 -17.20 13.37
N GLU A 113 -13.42 -16.76 12.40
CA GLU A 113 -14.03 -17.64 11.38
C GLU A 113 -13.33 -17.49 10.02
N ILE A 114 -12.42 -16.51 9.91
CA ILE A 114 -11.75 -16.19 8.63
C ILE A 114 -10.40 -16.92 8.56
N GLU A 115 -10.21 -17.66 7.48
CA GLU A 115 -8.94 -18.27 7.12
C GLU A 115 -8.44 -17.67 5.81
N PHE A 116 -7.13 -17.42 5.76
CA PHE A 116 -6.42 -16.93 4.58
C PHE A 116 -5.41 -17.97 4.12
N ASP A 117 -5.20 -18.06 2.81
CA ASP A 117 -4.12 -18.88 2.23
C ASP A 117 -2.77 -18.14 2.32
N GLY A 118 -2.79 -16.81 2.44
CA GLY A 118 -1.59 -16.04 2.68
C GLY A 118 -1.84 -14.70 3.38
N ILE A 119 -0.88 -14.33 4.24
CA ILE A 119 -0.82 -13.08 5.00
C ILE A 119 0.56 -12.48 4.76
N GLU A 120 0.63 -11.16 4.46
CA GLU A 120 1.87 -10.44 4.11
C GLU A 120 2.71 -11.23 3.09
N THR A 121 2.00 -11.76 2.07
CA THR A 121 2.62 -12.61 1.05
C THR A 121 3.47 -11.78 0.09
N GLU A 122 4.77 -12.09 0.03
CA GLU A 122 5.65 -11.48 -0.96
C GLU A 122 5.36 -12.05 -2.36
N LEU A 123 5.09 -11.17 -3.30
CA LEU A 123 4.98 -11.49 -4.72
C LEU A 123 6.19 -10.97 -5.49
N ASN A 124 6.71 -11.82 -6.37
CA ASN A 124 7.78 -11.50 -7.30
C ASN A 124 7.53 -12.27 -8.61
N HIS A 125 6.72 -11.69 -9.49
CA HIS A 125 6.30 -12.35 -10.72
C HIS A 125 6.13 -11.32 -11.86
N PRO A 126 6.50 -11.66 -13.11
CA PRO A 126 6.31 -10.76 -14.23
C PRO A 126 4.87 -10.79 -14.77
N ILE A 127 4.35 -9.63 -15.13
CA ILE A 127 3.12 -9.48 -15.94
C ILE A 127 3.54 -8.92 -17.31
N LEU A 128 3.29 -9.67 -18.39
CA LEU A 128 3.72 -9.30 -19.75
C LEU A 128 5.18 -8.84 -19.83
N GLY A 129 6.08 -9.51 -19.11
CA GLY A 129 7.52 -9.20 -19.07
C GLY A 129 7.90 -8.07 -18.11
N VAL A 130 6.96 -7.35 -17.52
CA VAL A 130 7.21 -6.34 -16.49
C VAL A 130 7.34 -7.04 -15.14
N LYS A 131 8.55 -7.06 -14.57
CA LYS A 131 8.79 -7.66 -13.26
C LYS A 131 8.11 -6.83 -12.16
N ILE A 132 7.21 -7.45 -11.43
CA ILE A 132 6.47 -6.84 -10.31
C ILE A 132 6.92 -7.46 -9.00
N LYS A 133 7.13 -6.61 -7.99
CA LYS A 133 7.42 -7.02 -6.62
C LYS A 133 6.54 -6.25 -5.64
N GLY A 134 6.01 -6.96 -4.63
CA GLY A 134 5.24 -6.33 -3.56
C GLY A 134 4.74 -7.32 -2.54
N PHE A 135 3.93 -6.84 -1.63
CA PHE A 135 3.34 -7.63 -0.54
C PHE A 135 1.83 -7.49 -0.57
N ILE A 136 1.14 -8.60 -0.32
CA ILE A 136 -0.31 -8.63 -0.16
C ILE A 136 -0.62 -8.79 1.31
N ASP A 137 -1.46 -7.91 1.87
CA ASP A 137 -1.82 -7.99 3.27
C ASP A 137 -2.49 -9.33 3.60
N ARG A 138 -3.46 -9.74 2.79
CA ARG A 138 -4.15 -11.03 2.91
C ARG A 138 -4.76 -11.49 1.60
N TRP A 139 -4.84 -12.81 1.40
CA TRP A 139 -5.55 -13.40 0.27
C TRP A 139 -6.06 -14.81 0.61
N ASP A 140 -7.08 -15.23 -0.10
CA ASP A 140 -7.59 -16.60 -0.08
C ASP A 140 -8.01 -17.05 -1.48
N ALA A 141 -8.14 -18.37 -1.64
CA ALA A 141 -8.52 -19.01 -2.90
C ALA A 141 -9.88 -19.72 -2.82
N LYS A 142 -10.78 -19.18 -2.03
CA LYS A 142 -12.11 -19.75 -1.82
C LYS A 142 -12.98 -19.69 -3.07
N GLY A 143 -13.82 -20.70 -3.24
CA GLY A 143 -14.74 -20.78 -4.38
C GLY A 143 -14.05 -20.92 -5.73
N GLY A 144 -12.78 -21.36 -5.76
CA GLY A 144 -12.01 -21.48 -7.00
C GLY A 144 -11.50 -20.13 -7.56
N LYS A 145 -11.58 -19.07 -6.77
CA LYS A 145 -11.18 -17.71 -7.16
C LYS A 145 -10.21 -17.14 -6.15
N VAL A 146 -9.28 -16.31 -6.64
CA VAL A 146 -8.33 -15.58 -5.80
C VAL A 146 -9.00 -14.30 -5.31
N ASN A 147 -9.21 -14.18 -3.99
CA ASN A 147 -9.73 -13.00 -3.34
C ASN A 147 -8.59 -12.28 -2.59
N ILE A 148 -8.56 -10.95 -2.65
CA ILE A 148 -7.51 -10.14 -2.02
C ILE A 148 -8.13 -9.08 -1.13
N GLY A 149 -7.61 -8.94 0.08
CA GLY A 149 -7.94 -7.87 1.00
C GLY A 149 -6.73 -7.02 1.37
N ASP A 150 -6.95 -5.71 1.51
CA ASP A 150 -5.93 -4.75 1.90
C ASP A 150 -6.48 -3.79 2.95
N TYR A 151 -5.70 -3.56 4.01
CA TYR A 151 -6.09 -2.71 5.13
C TYR A 151 -5.70 -1.26 4.91
N LYS A 152 -6.64 -0.35 5.06
CA LYS A 152 -6.43 1.08 4.89
C LYS A 152 -6.69 1.83 6.20
N THR A 153 -5.65 2.47 6.74
CA THR A 153 -5.73 3.35 7.93
C THR A 153 -6.08 4.80 7.57
N GLY A 154 -6.15 5.10 6.27
CA GLY A 154 -6.56 6.40 5.74
C GLY A 154 -8.07 6.61 5.72
N LYS A 155 -8.51 7.76 5.19
CA LYS A 155 -9.92 8.06 4.95
C LYS A 155 -10.44 7.37 3.70
N VAL A 156 -11.72 6.98 3.73
CA VAL A 156 -12.43 6.49 2.53
C VAL A 156 -12.37 7.55 1.43
N PRO A 157 -11.95 7.19 0.20
CA PRO A 157 -11.92 8.14 -0.90
C PRO A 157 -13.32 8.53 -1.36
N GLN A 158 -13.44 9.74 -1.93
CA GLN A 158 -14.66 10.14 -2.62
C GLN A 158 -14.99 9.19 -3.76
N LEU A 159 -16.27 9.01 -4.10
CA LEU A 159 -16.76 8.05 -5.11
C LEU A 159 -15.95 8.08 -6.42
N ARG A 160 -15.68 9.26 -6.96
CA ARG A 160 -14.95 9.47 -8.22
C ARG A 160 -13.49 8.97 -8.24
N PHE A 161 -12.93 8.64 -7.06
CA PHE A 161 -11.55 8.19 -6.92
C PHE A 161 -11.45 6.76 -6.37
N ARG A 162 -12.57 6.04 -6.26
CA ARG A 162 -12.58 4.70 -5.65
C ARG A 162 -11.98 3.64 -6.57
N ASP A 163 -12.27 3.70 -7.86
CA ASP A 163 -11.84 2.68 -8.80
C ASP A 163 -10.31 2.58 -8.89
N ASP A 164 -9.62 3.72 -9.00
CA ASP A 164 -8.15 3.75 -9.05
C ASP A 164 -7.47 3.18 -7.78
N LYS A 165 -8.23 3.04 -6.67
CA LYS A 165 -7.69 2.46 -5.43
C LYS A 165 -7.57 0.94 -5.49
N PHE A 166 -8.30 0.30 -6.40
CA PHE A 166 -8.22 -1.15 -6.60
C PHE A 166 -7.07 -1.58 -7.54
N ASP A 167 -6.43 -0.65 -8.24
CA ASP A 167 -5.37 -0.98 -9.21
C ASP A 167 -4.23 -1.79 -8.57
N GLN A 168 -3.83 -1.46 -7.33
CA GLN A 168 -2.83 -2.21 -6.58
C GLN A 168 -3.27 -3.67 -6.34
N LEU A 169 -4.50 -3.88 -5.90
CA LEU A 169 -5.02 -5.21 -5.61
C LEU A 169 -5.18 -6.00 -6.91
N LEU A 170 -5.60 -5.33 -7.98
CA LEU A 170 -5.77 -6.00 -9.27
C LEU A 170 -4.43 -6.44 -9.88
N ILE A 171 -3.36 -5.67 -9.70
CA ILE A 171 -2.00 -6.10 -10.07
C ILE A 171 -1.65 -7.41 -9.34
N TYR A 172 -1.88 -7.48 -8.05
CA TYR A 172 -1.60 -8.68 -7.25
C TYR A 172 -2.54 -9.85 -7.60
N ALA A 173 -3.82 -9.57 -7.86
CA ALA A 173 -4.79 -10.58 -8.27
C ALA A 173 -4.44 -11.23 -9.61
N ILE A 174 -3.92 -10.45 -10.56
CA ILE A 174 -3.43 -10.98 -11.84
C ILE A 174 -2.28 -11.97 -11.59
N ILE A 175 -1.32 -11.61 -10.73
CA ILE A 175 -0.18 -12.48 -10.40
C ILE A 175 -0.65 -13.76 -9.71
N LEU A 176 -1.48 -13.65 -8.66
CA LEU A 176 -1.98 -14.83 -7.94
C LEU A 176 -2.86 -15.71 -8.81
N SER A 177 -3.68 -15.14 -9.69
CA SER A 177 -4.49 -15.89 -10.65
C SER A 177 -3.63 -16.75 -11.57
N GLU A 178 -2.48 -16.24 -12.02
CA GLU A 178 -1.52 -16.98 -12.84
C GLU A 178 -0.78 -18.06 -12.02
N LEU A 179 -0.38 -17.75 -10.77
CA LEU A 179 0.36 -18.68 -9.92
C LEU A 179 -0.51 -19.82 -9.36
N GLU A 180 -1.76 -19.53 -9.02
CA GLU A 180 -2.70 -20.48 -8.42
C GLU A 180 -3.57 -21.20 -9.48
N GLU A 181 -3.47 -20.81 -10.74
CA GLU A 181 -4.30 -21.29 -11.84
C GLU A 181 -5.81 -21.14 -11.55
N LYS A 182 -6.20 -20.01 -10.95
CA LYS A 182 -7.58 -19.70 -10.54
C LYS A 182 -8.05 -18.38 -11.14
N GLU A 183 -9.37 -18.21 -11.23
CA GLU A 183 -9.96 -16.93 -11.65
C GLU A 183 -9.75 -15.85 -10.60
N ILE A 184 -9.74 -14.59 -11.02
CA ILE A 184 -9.77 -13.45 -10.11
C ILE A 184 -11.17 -13.36 -9.49
N GLY A 185 -11.21 -13.27 -8.18
CA GLY A 185 -12.41 -13.09 -7.38
C GLY A 185 -12.59 -11.64 -6.92
N THR A 186 -13.07 -11.48 -5.70
CA THR A 186 -13.37 -10.18 -5.11
C THR A 186 -12.12 -9.51 -4.56
N LEU A 187 -11.98 -8.22 -4.86
CA LEU A 187 -10.98 -7.33 -4.25
C LEU A 187 -11.63 -6.51 -3.14
N GLU A 188 -11.00 -6.47 -1.97
CA GLU A 188 -11.52 -5.79 -0.79
C GLU A 188 -10.55 -4.71 -0.29
N LEU A 189 -11.03 -3.48 -0.13
CA LEU A 189 -10.33 -2.41 0.59
C LEU A 189 -11.05 -2.18 1.92
N LEU A 190 -10.37 -2.51 3.02
CA LEU A 190 -10.91 -2.36 4.36
C LEU A 190 -10.42 -1.05 4.97
N TYR A 191 -11.22 -0.01 4.91
CA TYR A 191 -10.95 1.28 5.55
C TYR A 191 -11.26 1.19 7.04
N ILE A 192 -10.36 0.51 7.76
CA ILE A 192 -10.55 0.11 9.16
C ILE A 192 -10.66 1.29 10.11
N LYS A 193 -10.11 2.47 9.76
CA LYS A 193 -10.33 3.69 10.53
C LYS A 193 -11.80 4.11 10.57
N ASP A 194 -12.49 3.97 9.44
CA ASP A 194 -13.87 4.45 9.26
C ASP A 194 -14.89 3.30 9.37
N GLY A 195 -14.42 2.04 9.53
CA GLY A 195 -15.27 0.85 9.59
C GLY A 195 -16.00 0.56 8.28
N ILE A 196 -15.39 0.88 7.13
CA ILE A 196 -16.02 0.77 5.81
C ILE A 196 -15.22 -0.19 4.93
N LYS A 197 -15.92 -1.17 4.35
CA LYS A 197 -15.39 -2.07 3.33
C LYS A 197 -15.87 -1.63 1.95
N LEU A 198 -14.95 -1.49 1.02
CA LEU A 198 -15.22 -1.33 -0.41
C LEU A 198 -14.84 -2.62 -1.12
N THR A 199 -15.67 -3.07 -2.04
CA THR A 199 -15.44 -4.28 -2.82
C THR A 199 -15.51 -3.99 -4.31
N LYS A 200 -14.75 -4.76 -5.11
CA LYS A 200 -14.81 -4.76 -6.56
C LYS A 200 -14.61 -6.18 -7.08
N ASP A 201 -15.49 -6.62 -7.96
CA ASP A 201 -15.31 -7.82 -8.79
C ASP A 201 -14.77 -7.36 -10.14
N PRO A 202 -13.47 -7.59 -10.44
CA PRO A 202 -12.88 -7.07 -11.67
C PRO A 202 -13.42 -7.74 -12.91
N THR A 203 -13.59 -6.94 -13.96
CA THR A 203 -13.92 -7.43 -15.29
C THR A 203 -12.65 -7.76 -16.08
N GLN A 204 -12.79 -8.51 -17.19
CA GLN A 204 -11.68 -8.73 -18.12
C GLN A 204 -11.14 -7.41 -18.71
N GLU A 205 -12.00 -6.39 -18.86
CA GLU A 205 -11.59 -5.06 -19.30
C GLU A 205 -10.68 -4.38 -18.28
N ASP A 206 -11.00 -4.47 -16.97
CA ASP A 206 -10.13 -3.98 -15.90
C ASP A 206 -8.75 -4.65 -15.93
N VAL A 207 -8.71 -5.97 -16.09
CA VAL A 207 -7.46 -6.74 -16.21
C VAL A 207 -6.64 -6.27 -17.41
N ASN A 208 -7.27 -6.11 -18.57
CA ASN A 208 -6.58 -5.66 -19.78
C ASN A 208 -6.05 -4.23 -19.63
N LYS A 209 -6.82 -3.33 -19.01
CA LYS A 209 -6.40 -1.96 -18.70
C LYS A 209 -5.16 -1.94 -17.80
N ILE A 210 -5.14 -2.74 -16.74
CA ILE A 210 -3.98 -2.84 -15.84
C ILE A 210 -2.76 -3.40 -16.58
N LYS A 211 -2.92 -4.46 -17.37
CA LYS A 211 -1.84 -5.05 -18.16
C LYS A 211 -1.23 -4.02 -19.13
N ALA A 212 -2.05 -3.27 -19.84
CA ALA A 212 -1.60 -2.20 -20.73
C ALA A 212 -0.87 -1.08 -19.96
N MET A 213 -1.44 -0.60 -18.86
CA MET A 213 -0.86 0.43 -18.00
C MET A 213 0.53 0.02 -17.47
N LEU A 214 0.74 -1.24 -17.10
CA LEU A 214 2.04 -1.74 -16.64
C LEU A 214 3.10 -1.66 -17.74
N VAL A 215 2.79 -2.12 -18.94
CA VAL A 215 3.69 -2.08 -20.09
C VAL A 215 4.04 -0.64 -20.47
N GLU A 216 3.04 0.24 -20.56
CA GLU A 216 3.22 1.66 -20.86
C GLU A 216 4.09 2.35 -19.79
N THR A 217 3.82 2.08 -18.50
CA THR A 217 4.58 2.64 -17.40
C THR A 217 6.04 2.18 -17.45
N ARG A 218 6.29 0.89 -17.70
CA ARG A 218 7.63 0.35 -17.83
C ARG A 218 8.39 1.01 -18.99
N SER A 219 7.77 1.06 -20.17
CA SER A 219 8.36 1.69 -21.35
C SER A 219 8.68 3.17 -21.12
N ALA A 220 7.77 3.90 -20.47
CA ALA A 220 7.96 5.30 -20.14
C ALA A 220 9.10 5.54 -19.13
N ILE A 221 9.29 4.64 -18.16
CA ILE A 221 10.43 4.69 -17.22
C ILE A 221 11.73 4.42 -17.96
N ASP A 222 11.77 3.40 -18.82
CA ASP A 222 12.97 3.02 -19.57
C ASP A 222 13.42 4.15 -20.51
N GLU A 223 12.52 4.78 -21.25
CA GLU A 223 12.78 5.94 -22.09
C GLU A 223 13.39 7.09 -21.28
N ARG A 224 12.82 7.40 -20.11
CA ARG A 224 13.33 8.47 -19.24
C ARG A 224 14.69 8.14 -18.64
N CYS A 225 14.96 6.89 -18.37
CA CYS A 225 16.30 6.45 -17.94
C CYS A 225 17.34 6.60 -19.06
N GLN A 226 16.96 6.36 -20.31
CA GLN A 226 17.84 6.54 -21.47
C GLN A 226 18.15 8.02 -21.72
N THR A 227 17.12 8.88 -21.68
CA THR A 227 17.25 10.32 -21.94
C THR A 227 17.78 11.10 -20.72
N GLY A 228 17.63 10.56 -19.51
CA GLY A 228 17.93 11.25 -18.24
C GLY A 228 16.90 12.31 -17.86
N VAL A 229 15.82 12.49 -18.65
CA VAL A 229 14.81 13.53 -18.45
C VAL A 229 13.58 12.98 -17.76
N PHE A 230 13.30 13.49 -16.57
CA PHE A 230 12.10 13.18 -15.78
C PHE A 230 11.36 14.48 -15.48
N GLU A 231 10.23 14.67 -16.11
CA GLU A 231 9.47 15.90 -16.04
C GLU A 231 8.79 16.09 -14.67
N THR A 232 8.59 17.34 -14.29
CA THR A 232 7.75 17.69 -13.15
C THR A 232 6.28 17.64 -13.57
N LYS A 233 5.45 17.02 -12.72
CA LYS A 233 3.99 17.08 -12.86
C LYS A 233 3.42 17.86 -11.68
N VAL A 234 3.22 19.18 -11.90
CA VAL A 234 2.69 20.09 -10.86
C VAL A 234 1.22 19.80 -10.59
N GLY A 235 0.86 19.69 -9.32
CA GLY A 235 -0.51 19.42 -8.88
C GLY A 235 -0.71 19.73 -7.39
N VAL A 236 -1.91 19.46 -6.89
CA VAL A 236 -2.29 19.73 -5.49
C VAL A 236 -1.38 19.06 -4.47
N LEU A 237 -0.85 17.89 -4.81
CA LEU A 237 0.04 17.12 -3.93
C LEU A 237 1.44 17.71 -3.77
N CYS A 238 1.82 18.69 -4.59
CA CYS A 238 3.11 19.39 -4.43
C CYS A 238 3.21 20.16 -3.10
N GLY A 239 2.06 20.51 -2.49
CA GLY A 239 2.04 21.15 -1.17
C GLY A 239 2.65 20.31 -0.06
N TRP A 240 2.59 18.98 -0.20
CA TRP A 240 3.10 18.00 0.77
C TRP A 240 4.30 17.20 0.25
N CYS A 241 4.87 17.58 -0.91
CA CYS A 241 5.97 16.87 -1.51
C CYS A 241 7.28 17.15 -0.76
N HIS A 242 7.91 16.10 -0.25
CA HIS A 242 9.21 16.18 0.42
C HIS A 242 10.29 16.81 -0.50
N PHE A 243 10.23 16.51 -1.79
CA PHE A 243 11.21 16.99 -2.77
C PHE A 243 10.96 18.43 -3.25
N LYS A 244 9.95 19.14 -2.74
CA LYS A 244 9.64 20.51 -3.14
C LYS A 244 10.83 21.47 -3.05
N PRO A 245 11.71 21.40 -2.03
CA PRO A 245 12.88 22.31 -1.94
C PRO A 245 13.90 22.18 -3.07
N ILE A 246 14.01 20.99 -3.66
CA ILE A 246 14.97 20.69 -4.75
C ILE A 246 14.28 20.54 -6.11
N CYS A 247 12.96 20.75 -6.17
CA CYS A 247 12.17 20.58 -7.37
C CYS A 247 12.31 21.81 -8.29
N PRO A 248 12.72 21.66 -9.58
CA PRO A 248 12.91 22.78 -10.48
C PRO A 248 11.64 23.58 -10.77
N ALA A 249 10.45 22.99 -10.58
CA ALA A 249 9.20 23.73 -10.72
C ALA A 249 8.99 24.78 -9.61
N TRP A 250 9.69 24.66 -8.46
CA TRP A 250 9.57 25.53 -7.30
C TRP A 250 10.86 26.32 -6.98
N SER A 251 12.01 25.92 -7.54
CA SER A 251 13.31 26.57 -7.30
C SER A 251 13.53 27.84 -8.11
N LYS A 252 12.68 28.13 -9.11
CA LYS A 252 12.81 29.33 -9.98
C LYS A 252 12.36 30.65 -9.33
N ASN A 253 11.91 30.61 -8.08
CA ASN A 253 11.42 31.80 -7.34
C ASN A 253 12.29 32.12 -6.10
N LYS A 254 13.60 31.83 -6.16
CA LYS A 254 14.59 32.34 -5.21
C LYS A 254 15.59 33.24 -5.90
#